data_aa00067217c84c00f5591a3eae1a693a
#
_entry.id   aa00067217c84c00f5591a3eae1a693a
#
_cell.length_a   1.000
_cell.length_b   1.000
_cell.length_c   1.000
_cell.angle_alpha   90.00
_cell.angle_beta   90.00
_cell.angle_gamma   90.00
#
_symmetry.space_group_name_H-M   'P 1'
#
loop_
_entity.id
_entity.type
_entity.pdbx_description
1 polymer ?
#
loop_
_entity_poly.entity_id
_entity_poly.type
_entity_poly.pdbx_seq_one_letter_code
_entity_poly.pdbx_strand_id
1 'polypeptide(L)'
;MITALSYLGVRSDKTDDWRAFAGLNLGMQVLDRGGKNTAFRMDNQAQRLIVSDEPGDTLAYLGWEVAQKEDMDILAAKLEAAGHKVVQANKALANRRYVEDLIYCHDPAGN
;
A
#
# COMPACT_ATOMS: atom_id res chain seq x y z
N MET A 1 -7.02 14.02 -9.97
CA MET A 1 -5.96 13.02 -10.24
C MET A 1 -5.35 12.56 -8.93
N ILE A 2 -4.10 12.14 -8.94
CA ILE A 2 -3.43 11.71 -7.70
C ILE A 2 -3.25 12.91 -6.77
N THR A 3 -3.66 12.74 -5.52
CA THR A 3 -3.58 13.80 -4.51
C THR A 3 -2.47 13.55 -3.49
N ALA A 4 -2.13 12.28 -3.24
CA ALA A 4 -1.13 11.93 -2.24
C ALA A 4 -0.61 10.50 -2.45
N LEU A 5 0.57 10.24 -1.88
CA LEU A 5 1.03 8.89 -1.60
C LEU A 5 0.36 8.46 -0.29
N SER A 6 -0.44 7.41 -0.34
CA SER A 6 -1.27 7.01 0.78
C SER A 6 -0.56 6.02 1.72
N TYR A 7 0.06 4.98 1.15
CA TYR A 7 0.74 3.96 1.95
C TYR A 7 1.83 3.26 1.15
N LEU A 8 2.72 2.59 1.88
CA LEU A 8 3.80 1.77 1.33
C LEU A 8 3.69 0.35 1.84
N GLY A 9 3.94 -0.61 0.97
CA GLY A 9 4.11 -2.01 1.35
C GLY A 9 5.54 -2.46 1.11
N VAL A 10 6.14 -3.09 2.12
CA VAL A 10 7.50 -3.60 2.09
C VAL A 10 7.49 -5.09 2.41
N ARG A 11 8.33 -5.86 1.73
CA ARG A 11 8.59 -7.25 2.10
C ARG A 11 9.85 -7.31 2.92
N SER A 12 9.79 -7.97 4.07
CA SER A 12 10.97 -8.17 4.89
C SER A 12 10.73 -9.27 5.91
N ASP A 13 11.66 -10.20 6.05
CA ASP A 13 11.65 -11.19 7.12
C ASP A 13 12.23 -10.66 8.43
N LYS A 14 12.62 -9.39 8.47
CA LYS A 14 13.17 -8.71 9.65
C LYS A 14 12.09 -7.91 10.39
N THR A 15 10.95 -8.54 10.66
CA THR A 15 9.78 -7.87 11.23
C THR A 15 10.06 -7.23 12.59
N ASP A 16 10.84 -7.90 13.45
CA ASP A 16 11.18 -7.35 14.76
C ASP A 16 12.06 -6.11 14.65
N ASP A 17 13.00 -6.10 13.70
CA ASP A 17 13.83 -4.93 13.44
C ASP A 17 12.98 -3.76 12.92
N TRP A 18 11.99 -4.04 12.07
CA TRP A 18 11.05 -3.03 11.61
C TRP A 18 10.20 -2.47 12.74
N ARG A 19 9.75 -3.32 13.68
CA ARG A 19 9.00 -2.86 14.86
C ARG A 19 9.83 -1.90 15.70
N ALA A 20 11.09 -2.21 15.93
CA ALA A 20 12.00 -1.34 16.66
C ALA A 20 12.26 -0.03 15.89
N PHE A 21 12.59 -0.13 14.61
CA PHE A 21 12.91 1.04 13.79
C PHE A 21 11.71 1.98 13.65
N ALA A 22 10.58 1.49 13.18
CA ALA A 22 9.41 2.32 12.94
C ALA A 22 8.69 2.71 14.25
N GLY A 23 8.56 1.77 15.19
CA GLY A 23 7.87 2.03 16.45
C GLY A 23 8.68 2.85 17.44
N LEU A 24 9.87 2.36 17.80
CA LEU A 24 10.68 3.01 18.84
C LEU A 24 11.47 4.22 18.32
N ASN A 25 12.08 4.09 17.14
CA ASN A 25 12.94 5.15 16.62
C ASN A 25 12.18 6.24 15.89
N LEU A 26 11.17 5.88 15.06
CA LEU A 26 10.39 6.84 14.31
C LEU A 26 9.09 7.26 15.01
N GLY A 27 8.70 6.58 16.08
CA GLY A 27 7.52 6.95 16.86
C GLY A 27 6.18 6.58 16.23
N MET A 28 6.17 5.65 15.29
CA MET A 28 4.93 5.18 14.68
C MET A 28 4.19 4.21 15.60
N GLN A 29 2.87 4.19 15.53
CA GLN A 29 2.06 3.22 16.22
C GLN A 29 2.15 1.86 15.51
N VAL A 30 2.56 0.82 16.24
CA VAL A 30 2.63 -0.54 15.71
C VAL A 30 1.27 -1.20 15.82
N LEU A 31 0.81 -1.81 14.73
CA LEU A 31 -0.49 -2.48 14.65
C LEU A 31 -0.29 -3.91 14.15
N ASP A 32 -0.77 -4.88 14.91
CA ASP A 32 -0.82 -6.26 14.45
C ASP A 32 -2.04 -6.47 13.57
N ARG A 33 -1.81 -6.80 12.31
CA ARG A 33 -2.88 -7.11 11.33
C ARG A 33 -3.15 -8.60 11.21
N GLY A 34 -2.52 -9.40 12.06
CA GLY A 34 -2.60 -10.86 12.03
C GLY A 34 -1.72 -11.48 10.96
N GLY A 35 -1.45 -12.77 11.11
CA GLY A 35 -0.63 -13.50 10.17
C GLY A 35 0.76 -12.93 10.00
N LYS A 36 1.13 -12.63 8.76
CA LYS A 36 2.49 -12.22 8.39
C LYS A 36 2.66 -10.71 8.24
N ASN A 37 1.64 -9.95 8.55
CA ASN A 37 1.68 -8.51 8.30
C ASN A 37 1.76 -7.71 9.59
N THR A 38 2.63 -6.71 9.60
CA THR A 38 2.68 -5.67 10.62
C THR A 38 2.45 -4.34 9.96
N ALA A 39 1.56 -3.53 10.51
CA ALA A 39 1.25 -2.22 9.99
C ALA A 39 1.71 -1.13 10.96
N PHE A 40 1.99 0.05 10.42
CA PHE A 40 2.44 1.19 11.20
C PHE A 40 1.60 2.40 10.83
N ARG A 41 1.15 3.11 11.86
CA ARG A 41 0.31 4.28 11.76
C ARG A 41 1.04 5.51 12.31
N MET A 42 0.88 6.64 11.64
CA MET A 42 1.54 7.87 12.04
C MET A 42 0.59 9.08 12.07
N ASP A 43 -0.64 8.93 11.62
CA ASP A 43 -1.64 10.00 11.53
C ASP A 43 -3.06 9.43 11.70
N ASN A 44 -4.07 10.14 11.22
CA ASN A 44 -5.47 9.71 11.31
C ASN A 44 -5.88 8.65 10.29
N GLN A 45 -4.99 8.25 9.39
CA GLN A 45 -5.25 7.15 8.47
C GLN A 45 -5.04 5.80 9.16
N ALA A 46 -5.66 4.75 8.63
CA ALA A 46 -5.61 3.42 9.24
C ALA A 46 -4.20 2.85 9.29
N GLN A 47 -3.41 3.10 8.26
CA GLN A 47 -2.02 2.64 8.16
C GLN A 47 -1.29 3.40 7.06
N ARG A 48 0.01 3.57 7.22
CA ARG A 48 0.86 4.22 6.23
C ARG A 48 1.99 3.32 5.74
N LEU A 49 2.43 2.40 6.55
CA LEU A 49 3.50 1.46 6.22
C LEU A 49 3.03 0.06 6.59
N ILE A 50 3.14 -0.86 5.68
CA ILE A 50 2.82 -2.28 5.90
C ILE A 50 4.08 -3.10 5.62
N VAL A 51 4.49 -3.91 6.59
CA VAL A 51 5.61 -4.83 6.43
C VAL A 51 5.06 -6.24 6.40
N SER A 52 5.24 -6.92 5.27
CA SER A 52 4.88 -8.32 5.08
C SER A 52 6.07 -9.19 5.42
N ASP A 53 5.85 -10.23 6.22
CA ASP A 53 6.88 -11.19 6.61
C ASP A 53 7.21 -12.12 5.44
N GLU A 54 7.82 -11.55 4.41
CA GLU A 54 8.24 -12.25 3.21
C GLU A 54 9.70 -11.88 2.90
N PRO A 55 10.48 -12.81 2.31
CA PRO A 55 11.87 -12.51 1.99
C PRO A 55 11.99 -11.49 0.87
N GLY A 56 13.14 -10.84 0.79
CA GLY A 56 13.48 -9.96 -0.32
C GLY A 56 13.91 -8.56 0.07
N ASP A 57 13.52 -8.05 1.23
CA ASP A 57 13.86 -6.70 1.70
C ASP A 57 13.63 -5.64 0.62
N THR A 58 12.46 -5.68 -0.03
CA THR A 58 12.13 -4.85 -1.17
C THR A 58 10.80 -4.14 -1.00
N LEU A 59 10.61 -3.09 -1.79
CA LEU A 59 9.31 -2.47 -1.94
C LEU A 59 8.35 -3.47 -2.60
N ALA A 60 7.18 -3.68 -2.00
CA ALA A 60 6.15 -4.56 -2.55
C ALA A 60 5.13 -3.78 -3.37
N TYR A 61 4.67 -2.64 -2.85
CA TYR A 61 3.70 -1.80 -3.54
C TYR A 61 3.71 -0.37 -2.99
N LEU A 62 3.16 0.52 -3.80
CA LEU A 62 2.90 1.92 -3.46
C LEU A 62 1.41 2.18 -3.63
N GLY A 63 0.78 2.75 -2.65
CA GLY A 63 -0.63 3.14 -2.72
C GLY A 63 -0.77 4.64 -2.96
N TRP A 64 -1.30 5.00 -4.11
CA TRP A 64 -1.60 6.38 -4.47
C TRP A 64 -3.07 6.68 -4.21
N GLU A 65 -3.34 7.87 -3.77
CA GLU A 65 -4.69 8.31 -3.42
C GLU A 65 -5.25 9.26 -4.46
N VAL A 66 -6.51 9.07 -4.80
CA VAL A 66 -7.29 10.00 -5.62
C VAL A 66 -8.44 10.57 -4.78
N ALA A 67 -8.91 11.76 -5.14
CA ALA A 67 -9.93 12.45 -4.36
C ALA A 67 -11.31 11.79 -4.48
N GLN A 68 -11.64 11.27 -5.66
CA GLN A 68 -12.98 10.76 -5.97
C GLN A 68 -12.88 9.49 -6.81
N LYS A 69 -13.92 8.68 -6.76
CA LYS A 69 -13.98 7.43 -7.54
C LYS A 69 -13.89 7.70 -9.06
N GLU A 70 -14.50 8.79 -9.52
CA GLU A 70 -14.44 9.19 -10.93
C GLU A 70 -13.02 9.43 -11.40
N ASP A 71 -12.17 9.98 -10.54
CA ASP A 71 -10.74 10.16 -10.85
C ASP A 71 -10.03 8.83 -11.05
N MET A 72 -10.43 7.81 -10.30
CA MET A 72 -9.87 6.46 -10.45
C MET A 72 -10.24 5.87 -11.80
N ASP A 73 -11.47 6.04 -12.25
CA ASP A 73 -11.92 5.56 -13.55
C ASP A 73 -11.19 6.27 -14.70
N ILE A 74 -10.99 7.58 -14.58
CA ILE A 74 -10.22 8.37 -15.54
C ILE A 74 -8.77 7.90 -15.60
N LEU A 75 -8.16 7.66 -14.44
CA LEU A 75 -6.78 7.20 -14.35
C LEU A 75 -6.62 5.81 -14.95
N ALA A 76 -7.55 4.90 -14.66
CA ALA A 76 -7.57 3.57 -15.24
C ALA A 76 -7.61 3.63 -16.77
N ALA A 77 -8.49 4.45 -17.34
CA ALA A 77 -8.60 4.62 -18.77
C ALA A 77 -7.31 5.17 -19.41
N LYS A 78 -6.66 6.12 -18.74
CA LYS A 78 -5.37 6.65 -19.21
C LYS A 78 -4.27 5.61 -19.21
N LEU A 79 -4.18 4.81 -18.16
CA LEU A 79 -3.17 3.76 -18.05
C LEU A 79 -3.38 2.69 -19.11
N GLU A 80 -4.61 2.26 -19.33
CA GLU A 80 -4.94 1.27 -20.36
C GLU A 80 -4.65 1.80 -21.76
N ALA A 81 -4.99 3.06 -22.03
CA ALA A 81 -4.68 3.70 -23.30
C ALA A 81 -3.16 3.80 -23.56
N ALA A 82 -2.37 3.90 -22.52
CA ALA A 82 -0.91 3.90 -22.61
C ALA A 82 -0.30 2.49 -22.66
N GLY A 83 -1.12 1.43 -22.67
CA GLY A 83 -0.67 0.04 -22.79
C GLY A 83 -0.41 -0.67 -21.47
N HIS A 84 -0.78 -0.08 -20.35
CA HIS A 84 -0.63 -0.72 -19.04
C HIS A 84 -1.86 -1.54 -18.69
N LYS A 85 -1.65 -2.73 -18.14
CA LYS A 85 -2.74 -3.56 -17.66
C LYS A 85 -3.20 -3.05 -16.30
N VAL A 86 -4.48 -2.70 -16.20
CA VAL A 86 -5.10 -2.25 -14.94
C VAL A 86 -6.05 -3.35 -14.47
N VAL A 87 -5.96 -3.68 -13.18
CA VAL A 87 -6.79 -4.70 -12.55
C VAL A 87 -7.64 -4.06 -11.47
N GLN A 88 -8.95 -4.33 -11.52
CA GLN A 88 -9.87 -3.97 -10.43
C GLN A 88 -9.67 -4.96 -9.29
N ALA A 89 -9.33 -4.46 -8.12
CA ALA A 89 -9.17 -5.29 -6.93
C ALA A 89 -10.52 -5.80 -6.44
N ASN A 90 -10.52 -6.99 -5.86
CA ASN A 90 -11.71 -7.51 -5.18
C ASN A 90 -11.88 -6.83 -3.81
N LYS A 91 -13.06 -7.04 -3.21
CA LYS A 91 -13.39 -6.41 -1.92
C LYS A 91 -12.45 -6.86 -0.80
N ALA A 92 -11.98 -8.10 -0.83
CA ALA A 92 -11.06 -8.62 0.18
C ALA A 92 -9.74 -7.85 0.18
N LEU A 93 -9.17 -7.54 -1.00
CA LEU A 93 -7.94 -6.76 -1.09
C LEU A 93 -8.17 -5.31 -0.65
N ALA A 94 -9.27 -4.68 -1.08
CA ALA A 94 -9.60 -3.33 -0.66
C ALA A 94 -9.74 -3.24 0.87
N ASN A 95 -10.39 -4.22 1.49
CA ASN A 95 -10.54 -4.28 2.94
C ASN A 95 -9.19 -4.43 3.66
N ARG A 96 -8.30 -5.27 3.14
CA ARG A 96 -6.95 -5.43 3.71
C ARG A 96 -6.13 -4.14 3.62
N ARG A 97 -6.35 -3.34 2.58
CA ARG A 97 -5.70 -2.04 2.40
C ARG A 97 -6.41 -0.91 3.12
N TYR A 98 -7.57 -1.17 3.73
CA TYR A 98 -8.38 -0.16 4.44
C TYR A 98 -8.80 0.98 3.54
N VAL A 99 -9.22 0.65 2.31
CA VAL A 99 -9.72 1.59 1.31
C VAL A 99 -11.10 1.13 0.81
N GLU A 100 -11.88 2.05 0.26
CA GLU A 100 -13.22 1.73 -0.25
C GLU A 100 -13.12 0.92 -1.54
N ASP A 101 -12.20 1.30 -2.40
CA ASP A 101 -12.01 0.68 -3.70
C ASP A 101 -10.55 0.82 -4.13
N LEU A 102 -10.10 -0.02 -5.04
CA LEU A 102 -8.70 -0.11 -5.43
C LEU A 102 -8.55 -0.68 -6.83
N ILE A 103 -7.77 -0.01 -7.65
CA ILE A 103 -7.23 -0.59 -8.88
C ILE A 103 -5.71 -0.70 -8.73
N TYR A 104 -5.10 -1.62 -9.45
CA TYR A 104 -3.64 -1.73 -9.42
C TYR A 104 -3.06 -2.03 -10.78
N CYS A 105 -1.82 -1.64 -10.96
CA CYS A 105 -1.00 -1.94 -12.13
C CYS A 105 0.46 -2.05 -11.69
N HIS A 106 1.32 -2.41 -12.62
CA HIS A 106 2.76 -2.43 -12.35
C HIS A 106 3.41 -1.15 -12.87
N ASP A 107 4.38 -0.64 -12.12
CA ASP A 107 5.21 0.47 -12.57
C ASP A 107 6.32 -0.04 -13.52
N PRO A 108 7.14 0.86 -14.12
CA PRO A 108 8.21 0.43 -15.03
C PRO A 108 9.24 -0.50 -14.41
N ALA A 109 9.41 -0.48 -13.08
CA ALA A 109 10.33 -1.38 -12.37
C ALA A 109 9.67 -2.69 -11.96
N GLY A 110 8.38 -2.86 -12.21
CA GLY A 110 7.63 -4.08 -11.87
C GLY A 110 6.99 -4.07 -10.49
N ASN A 111 7.05 -2.95 -9.79
CA ASN A 111 6.39 -2.83 -8.48
C ASN A 111 4.88 -2.75 -8.61
#